data_74d8f1b1e0b396c77efefbcc0f4392e7
#
_entry.id   74d8f1b1e0b396c77efefbcc0f4392e7
#
_cell.length_a   1.000
_cell.length_b   1.000
_cell.length_c   1.000
_cell.angle_alpha   90.00
_cell.angle_beta   90.00
_cell.angle_gamma   90.00
#
_symmetry.space_group_name_H-M   'P 1'
#
loop_
_entity.id
_entity.type
_entity.pdbx_description
1 polymer ?
#
loop_
_entity_poly.entity_id
_entity_poly.type
_entity_poly.pdbx_seq_one_letter_code
_entity_poly.pdbx_strand_id
1 'polypeptide(L)'
;MAVAAVTLLAAWRATSLVARDGAFALAVTGMVLVSPISWSHYLIMLMMPVGLLAVRLFSSPWRWALVACVLVMWLPDHFAVRLTFGPEFVDLLSVQRHPPFSPAQNLLLVSAQHYAVLGLFLLLLRFPTAAPAPSGGTA
;
A
#
# COMPACT_ATOMS: atom_id res chain seq x y z
N MET A 1 -12.09 -2.46 11.16
CA MET A 1 -13.47 -2.09 10.78
C MET A 1 -13.50 -0.99 9.70
N ALA A 2 -12.78 0.13 9.82
CA ALA A 2 -12.82 1.24 8.84
C ALA A 2 -12.43 0.82 7.41
N VAL A 3 -11.32 0.09 7.24
CA VAL A 3 -10.85 -0.38 5.92
C VAL A 3 -11.92 -1.23 5.22
N ALA A 4 -12.53 -2.18 5.93
CA ALA A 4 -13.58 -3.02 5.37
C ALA A 4 -14.81 -2.21 4.94
N ALA A 5 -15.23 -1.25 5.74
CA ALA A 5 -16.36 -0.39 5.41
C ALA A 5 -16.10 0.45 4.15
N VAL A 6 -14.89 1.01 4.02
CA VAL A 6 -14.49 1.81 2.85
C VAL A 6 -14.42 0.95 1.59
N THR A 7 -13.86 -0.26 1.68
CA THR A 7 -13.77 -1.18 0.52
C THR A 7 -15.14 -1.65 0.07
N LEU A 8 -16.04 -1.99 1.00
CA LEU A 8 -17.42 -2.37 0.67
C LEU A 8 -18.19 -1.21 0.03
N LEU A 9 -18.04 0.01 0.55
CA LEU A 9 -18.68 1.18 -0.03
C LEU A 9 -18.17 1.47 -1.46
N ALA A 10 -16.86 1.32 -1.69
CA ALA A 10 -16.26 1.46 -3.00
C ALA A 10 -16.79 0.40 -3.98
N ALA A 11 -16.88 -0.86 -3.55
CA ALA A 11 -17.43 -1.96 -4.35
C ALA A 11 -18.91 -1.73 -4.68
N TRP A 12 -19.69 -1.29 -3.73
CA TRP A 12 -21.13 -1.01 -3.93
C TRP A 12 -21.38 0.12 -4.93
N ARG A 13 -20.53 1.14 -4.92
CA ARG A 13 -20.61 2.29 -5.85
C ARG A 13 -20.02 2.02 -7.24
N ALA A 14 -19.37 0.88 -7.42
CA ALA A 14 -18.68 0.55 -8.67
C ALA A 14 -19.67 0.10 -9.77
N THR A 15 -20.11 1.03 -10.61
CA THR A 15 -21.07 0.78 -11.70
C THR A 15 -20.40 0.44 -13.05
N SER A 16 -19.15 0.84 -13.26
CA SER A 16 -18.38 0.57 -14.50
C SER A 16 -17.29 -0.48 -14.25
N LEU A 17 -16.79 -1.13 -15.31
CA LEU A 17 -15.67 -2.08 -15.23
C LEU A 17 -14.44 -1.41 -14.59
N VAL A 18 -14.11 -0.21 -15.02
CA VAL A 18 -12.98 0.56 -14.48
C VAL A 18 -13.14 0.85 -12.99
N ALA A 19 -14.37 1.15 -12.54
CA ALA A 19 -14.66 1.36 -11.12
C ALA A 19 -14.53 0.04 -10.32
N ARG A 20 -14.92 -1.09 -10.92
CA ARG A 20 -14.78 -2.42 -10.29
C ARG A 20 -13.32 -2.82 -10.12
N ASP A 21 -12.46 -2.57 -11.12
CA ASP A 21 -11.02 -2.81 -11.01
C ASP A 21 -10.40 -2.00 -9.87
N GLY A 22 -10.81 -0.76 -9.71
CA GLY A 22 -10.35 0.07 -8.60
C GLY A 22 -10.87 -0.37 -7.25
N ALA A 23 -12.13 -0.77 -7.17
CA ALA A 23 -12.71 -1.31 -5.94
C ALA A 23 -12.01 -2.64 -5.55
N PHE A 24 -11.70 -3.49 -6.53
CA PHE A 24 -10.93 -4.71 -6.32
C PHE A 24 -9.50 -4.40 -5.84
N ALA A 25 -8.79 -3.47 -6.51
CA ALA A 25 -7.46 -3.04 -6.10
C ALA A 25 -7.45 -2.49 -4.66
N LEU A 26 -8.47 -1.70 -4.31
CA LEU A 26 -8.65 -1.18 -2.96
C LEU A 26 -8.89 -2.29 -1.95
N ALA A 27 -9.71 -3.31 -2.29
CA ALA A 27 -10.00 -4.44 -1.43
C ALA A 27 -8.73 -5.29 -1.18
N VAL A 28 -7.96 -5.59 -2.23
CA VAL A 28 -6.69 -6.32 -2.12
C VAL A 28 -5.70 -5.57 -1.24
N THR A 29 -5.53 -4.26 -1.47
CA THR A 29 -4.62 -3.44 -0.66
C THR A 29 -5.09 -3.36 0.79
N GLY A 30 -6.40 -3.20 1.01
CA GLY A 30 -7.01 -3.19 2.34
C GLY A 30 -6.84 -4.53 3.08
N MET A 31 -6.94 -5.65 2.38
CA MET A 31 -6.70 -6.98 2.96
C MET A 31 -5.25 -7.13 3.44
N VAL A 32 -4.28 -6.70 2.63
CA VAL A 32 -2.86 -6.72 3.03
C VAL A 32 -2.61 -5.79 4.22
N LEU A 33 -3.22 -4.60 4.22
CA LEU A 33 -3.07 -3.61 5.29
C LEU A 33 -3.60 -4.10 6.64
N VAL A 34 -4.71 -4.86 6.65
CA VAL A 34 -5.36 -5.36 7.88
C VAL A 34 -4.80 -6.71 8.31
N SER A 35 -4.02 -7.38 7.46
CA SER A 35 -3.44 -8.67 7.79
C SER A 35 -2.48 -8.55 8.97
N PRO A 36 -2.66 -9.32 10.06
CA PRO A 36 -1.76 -9.31 11.20
C PRO A 36 -0.40 -9.96 10.88
N ILE A 37 -0.34 -10.71 9.79
CA ILE A 37 0.86 -11.43 9.32
C ILE A 37 1.16 -10.94 7.91
N SER A 38 1.94 -9.87 7.83
CA SER A 38 2.40 -9.35 6.53
C SER A 38 3.73 -9.99 6.17
N TRP A 39 3.66 -11.13 5.53
CA TRP A 39 4.85 -11.75 4.92
C TRP A 39 5.18 -11.00 3.63
N SER A 40 6.45 -10.81 3.37
CA SER A 40 6.93 -10.11 2.16
C SER A 40 6.35 -10.68 0.85
N HIS A 41 5.99 -11.97 0.81
CA HIS A 41 5.32 -12.56 -0.35
C HIS A 41 3.88 -12.06 -0.58
N TYR A 42 3.19 -11.50 0.43
CA TYR A 42 1.88 -10.86 0.20
C TYR A 42 2.01 -9.57 -0.60
N LEU A 43 3.19 -8.95 -0.64
CA LEU A 43 3.44 -7.77 -1.45
C LEU A 43 3.27 -8.04 -2.94
N ILE A 44 3.41 -9.30 -3.38
CA ILE A 44 3.17 -9.68 -4.78
C ILE A 44 1.72 -9.43 -5.19
N MET A 45 0.77 -9.55 -4.25
CA MET A 45 -0.64 -9.26 -4.51
C MET A 45 -0.89 -7.79 -4.83
N LEU A 46 0.03 -6.91 -4.42
CA LEU A 46 -0.06 -5.48 -4.68
C LEU A 46 0.41 -5.09 -6.09
N MET A 47 0.92 -6.02 -6.88
CA MET A 47 1.33 -5.74 -8.27
C MET A 47 0.18 -5.19 -9.12
N MET A 48 -1.03 -5.72 -8.94
CA MET A 48 -2.22 -5.25 -9.66
C MET A 48 -2.62 -3.82 -9.21
N PRO A 49 -2.79 -3.52 -7.91
CA PRO A 49 -3.01 -2.14 -7.45
C PRO A 49 -1.95 -1.13 -7.91
N VAL A 50 -0.67 -1.52 -7.84
CA VAL A 50 0.45 -0.69 -8.30
C VAL A 50 0.36 -0.45 -9.82
N GLY A 51 0.14 -1.48 -10.61
CA GLY A 51 -0.01 -1.37 -12.07
C GLY A 51 -1.16 -0.46 -12.47
N LEU A 52 -2.31 -0.60 -11.80
CA LEU A 52 -3.48 0.25 -12.02
C LEU A 52 -3.19 1.73 -11.72
N LEU A 53 -2.53 2.02 -10.60
CA LEU A 53 -2.12 3.38 -10.24
C LEU A 53 -1.02 3.91 -11.16
N ALA A 54 -0.07 3.08 -11.59
CA ALA A 54 0.99 3.49 -12.50
C ALA A 54 0.42 4.02 -13.82
N VAL A 55 -0.53 3.29 -14.41
CA VAL A 55 -1.22 3.74 -15.64
C VAL A 55 -1.95 5.06 -15.42
N ARG A 56 -2.63 5.23 -14.28
CA ARG A 56 -3.44 6.43 -13.99
C ARG A 56 -2.61 7.64 -13.62
N LEU A 57 -1.54 7.44 -12.87
CA LEU A 57 -0.72 8.52 -12.35
C LEU A 57 0.45 8.85 -13.28
N PHE A 58 0.54 8.22 -14.46
CA PHE A 58 1.67 8.40 -15.38
C PHE A 58 1.99 9.86 -15.68
N SER A 59 0.97 10.67 -15.95
CA SER A 59 1.09 12.11 -16.23
C SER A 59 0.86 13.01 -15.01
N SER A 60 0.64 12.43 -13.82
CA SER A 60 0.35 13.17 -12.60
C SER A 60 1.60 13.37 -11.74
N PRO A 61 1.75 14.50 -11.01
CA PRO A 61 2.81 14.66 -10.03
C PRO A 61 2.77 13.60 -8.93
N TRP A 62 1.61 12.98 -8.68
CA TRP A 62 1.42 11.90 -7.71
C TRP A 62 2.13 10.59 -8.08
N ARG A 63 2.65 10.48 -9.32
CA ARG A 63 3.51 9.34 -9.70
C ARG A 63 4.70 9.17 -8.76
N TRP A 64 5.26 10.27 -8.25
CA TRP A 64 6.39 10.20 -7.33
C TRP A 64 6.01 9.64 -5.96
N ALA A 65 4.79 9.91 -5.49
CA ALA A 65 4.27 9.28 -4.28
C ALA A 65 4.11 7.76 -4.47
N LEU A 66 3.62 7.33 -5.64
CA LEU A 66 3.55 5.92 -5.99
C LEU A 66 4.95 5.28 -6.02
N VAL A 67 5.91 5.93 -6.69
CA VAL A 67 7.31 5.46 -6.74
C VAL A 67 7.88 5.33 -5.34
N ALA A 68 7.68 6.32 -4.47
CA ALA A 68 8.13 6.27 -3.08
C ALA A 68 7.52 5.08 -2.31
N CYS A 69 6.21 4.84 -2.45
CA CYS A 69 5.56 3.66 -1.84
C CYS A 69 6.19 2.36 -2.34
N VAL A 70 6.39 2.21 -3.65
CA VAL A 70 6.98 1.00 -4.23
C VAL A 70 8.41 0.79 -3.76
N LEU A 71 9.23 1.85 -3.72
CA LEU A 71 10.61 1.78 -3.23
C LEU A 71 10.65 1.36 -1.77
N VAL A 72 9.80 1.92 -0.90
CA VAL A 72 9.73 1.54 0.51
C VAL A 72 9.26 0.10 0.68
N MET A 73 8.29 -0.35 -0.13
CA MET A 73 7.84 -1.76 -0.11
C MET A 73 8.94 -2.73 -0.54
N TRP A 74 9.87 -2.29 -1.40
CA TRP A 74 10.99 -3.10 -1.88
C TRP A 74 12.17 -3.14 -0.91
N LEU A 75 12.19 -2.27 0.11
CA LEU A 75 13.25 -2.27 1.09
C LEU A 75 13.24 -3.59 1.89
N PRO A 76 14.42 -4.16 2.18
CA PRO A 76 14.51 -5.34 3.06
C PRO A 76 13.84 -5.08 4.40
N ASP A 77 13.28 -6.14 4.97
CA ASP A 77 12.81 -6.13 6.36
C ASP A 77 13.94 -5.60 7.26
N HIS A 78 13.57 -4.80 8.23
CA HIS A 78 14.52 -4.17 9.15
C HIS A 78 15.52 -3.15 8.52
N PHE A 79 15.31 -2.72 7.27
CA PHE A 79 16.18 -1.72 6.65
C PHE A 79 16.30 -0.44 7.49
N ALA A 80 15.18 0.05 8.02
CA ALA A 80 15.16 1.22 8.89
C ALA A 80 15.95 0.99 10.19
N VAL A 81 15.88 -0.21 10.75
CA VAL A 81 16.65 -0.61 11.93
C VAL A 81 18.13 -0.65 11.61
N ARG A 82 18.50 -1.27 10.49
CA ARG A 82 19.89 -1.35 10.04
C ARG A 82 20.50 0.04 9.80
N LEU A 83 19.73 0.95 9.22
CA LEU A 83 20.19 2.31 8.97
C LEU A 83 20.39 3.12 10.25
N THR A 84 19.54 2.90 11.27
CA THR A 84 19.55 3.69 12.51
C THR A 84 20.53 3.15 13.53
N PHE A 85 20.66 1.84 13.68
CA PHE A 85 21.41 1.19 14.74
C PHE A 85 22.61 0.35 14.25
N GLY A 86 22.77 0.19 12.94
CA GLY A 86 23.84 -0.61 12.34
C GLY A 86 23.47 -2.08 12.08
N PRO A 87 24.30 -2.79 11.29
CA PRO A 87 24.04 -4.17 10.89
C PRO A 87 24.03 -5.16 12.06
N GLU A 88 24.86 -4.93 13.07
CA GLU A 88 24.99 -5.80 14.25
C GLU A 88 23.68 -5.92 15.05
N PHE A 89 22.84 -4.88 15.00
CA PHE A 89 21.56 -4.87 15.69
C PHE A 89 20.51 -5.76 15.01
N VAL A 90 20.62 -5.93 13.71
CA VAL A 90 19.71 -6.81 12.92
C VAL A 90 19.98 -8.28 13.28
N ASP A 91 21.25 -8.66 13.49
CA ASP A 91 21.62 -10.01 13.90
C ASP A 91 21.10 -10.33 15.31
N LEU A 92 21.15 -9.36 16.22
CA LEU A 92 20.55 -9.48 17.56
C LEU A 92 19.02 -9.69 17.50
N LEU A 93 18.32 -8.99 16.59
CA LEU A 93 16.89 -9.16 16.40
C LEU A 93 16.51 -10.53 15.85
N SER A 94 17.38 -11.15 15.03
CA SER A 94 17.13 -12.48 14.47
C SER A 94 17.27 -13.58 15.51
N VAL A 95 18.09 -13.37 16.53
CA VAL A 95 18.38 -14.35 17.60
C VAL A 95 17.43 -14.19 18.80
N GLN A 96 16.99 -12.97 19.09
CA GLN A 96 16.12 -12.68 20.24
C GLN A 96 14.65 -12.75 19.82
N ARG A 97 13.86 -13.61 20.49
CA ARG A 97 12.40 -13.71 20.29
C ARG A 97 11.64 -12.43 20.68
N HIS A 98 12.27 -11.54 21.42
CA HIS A 98 11.71 -10.24 21.84
C HIS A 98 12.71 -9.14 21.47
N PRO A 99 12.38 -8.29 20.48
CA PRO A 99 13.22 -7.16 20.15
C PRO A 99 13.34 -6.20 21.35
N PRO A 100 14.52 -5.64 21.60
CA PRO A 100 14.76 -4.73 22.73
C PRO A 100 14.08 -3.36 22.54
N PHE A 101 13.22 -3.23 21.57
CA PHE A 101 12.53 -1.99 21.23
C PHE A 101 11.25 -1.79 22.03
N SER A 102 10.97 -0.55 22.38
CA SER A 102 9.66 -0.15 22.87
C SER A 102 8.59 -0.40 21.79
N PRO A 103 7.30 -0.56 22.18
CA PRO A 103 6.21 -0.72 21.20
C PRO A 103 6.17 0.39 20.14
N ALA A 104 6.51 1.63 20.50
CA ALA A 104 6.56 2.76 19.58
C ALA A 104 7.72 2.64 18.57
N GLN A 105 8.89 2.20 19.02
CA GLN A 105 10.05 1.95 18.13
C GLN A 105 9.77 0.79 17.16
N ASN A 106 9.14 -0.28 17.65
CA ASN A 106 8.71 -1.38 16.78
C ASN A 106 7.74 -0.89 15.71
N LEU A 107 6.74 -0.09 16.09
CA LEU A 107 5.79 0.46 15.16
C LEU A 107 6.48 1.33 14.08
N LEU A 108 7.41 2.18 14.46
CA LEU A 108 8.08 3.10 13.54
C LEU A 108 9.12 2.41 12.64
N LEU A 109 9.93 1.51 13.20
CA LEU A 109 11.11 1.00 12.50
C LEU A 109 10.85 -0.31 11.75
N VAL A 110 9.98 -1.17 12.30
CA VAL A 110 9.70 -2.49 11.71
C VAL A 110 8.50 -2.44 10.76
N SER A 111 7.65 -1.41 10.87
CA SER A 111 6.42 -1.29 10.07
C SER A 111 6.54 -0.42 8.83
N ALA A 112 7.76 -0.11 8.37
CA ALA A 112 7.97 0.77 7.20
C ALA A 112 7.18 0.33 5.96
N GLN A 113 7.13 -0.97 5.67
CA GLN A 113 6.36 -1.52 4.56
C GLN A 113 4.85 -1.31 4.73
N HIS A 114 4.32 -1.38 5.96
CA HIS A 114 2.91 -1.11 6.24
C HIS A 114 2.53 0.35 5.96
N TYR A 115 3.43 1.29 6.24
CA TYR A 115 3.20 2.70 5.87
C TYR A 115 3.15 2.90 4.35
N ALA A 116 3.97 2.16 3.61
CA ALA A 116 3.91 2.18 2.15
C ALA A 116 2.61 1.58 1.61
N VAL A 117 2.12 0.48 2.19
CA VAL A 117 0.81 -0.11 1.86
C VAL A 117 -0.33 0.85 2.21
N LEU A 118 -0.25 1.54 3.36
CA LEU A 118 -1.21 2.59 3.73
C LEU A 118 -1.18 3.74 2.72
N GLY A 119 0.01 4.19 2.30
CA GLY A 119 0.17 5.20 1.26
C GLY A 119 -0.48 4.77 -0.06
N LEU A 120 -0.28 3.52 -0.48
CA LEU A 120 -0.91 2.94 -1.66
C LEU A 120 -2.45 2.92 -1.54
N PHE A 121 -2.97 2.54 -0.38
CA PHE A 121 -4.40 2.55 -0.09
C PHE A 121 -5.00 3.96 -0.18
N LEU A 122 -4.30 4.96 0.38
CA LEU A 122 -4.73 6.37 0.31
C LEU A 122 -4.69 6.92 -1.12
N LEU A 123 -3.69 6.52 -1.92
CA LEU A 123 -3.64 6.87 -3.35
C LEU A 123 -4.82 6.27 -4.11
N LEU A 124 -5.18 5.03 -3.85
CA LEU A 124 -6.37 4.41 -4.46
C LEU A 124 -7.67 5.12 -4.06
N LEU A 125 -7.78 5.58 -2.82
CA LEU A 125 -8.92 6.38 -2.37
C LEU A 125 -8.96 7.77 -3.02
N ARG A 126 -7.79 8.40 -3.17
CA ARG A 126 -7.68 9.75 -3.76
C ARG A 126 -8.03 9.77 -5.24
N PHE A 127 -7.68 8.69 -5.95
CA PHE A 127 -7.91 8.55 -7.39
C PHE A 127 -8.89 7.40 -7.66
N PRO A 128 -10.15 7.54 -7.18
CA PRO A 128 -11.16 6.55 -7.44
C PRO A 128 -11.35 6.42 -8.97
N THR A 129 -11.72 5.24 -9.39
CA THR A 129 -11.93 4.89 -10.78
C THR A 129 -13.21 5.52 -11.35
N ALA A 130 -13.33 6.83 -11.34
CA ALA A 130 -14.35 7.48 -12.13
C ALA A 130 -13.99 7.27 -13.62
N ALA A 131 -14.86 6.60 -14.36
CA ALA A 131 -14.78 6.63 -15.82
C ALA A 131 -14.77 8.10 -16.25
N PRO A 132 -13.92 8.49 -17.23
CA PRO A 132 -14.05 9.80 -17.83
C PRO A 132 -15.51 9.98 -18.27
N ALA A 133 -16.11 11.10 -17.87
CA ALA A 133 -17.45 11.44 -18.34
C ALA A 133 -17.44 11.29 -19.87
N PRO A 134 -18.44 10.62 -20.47
CA PRO A 134 -18.52 10.55 -21.92
C PRO A 134 -18.44 11.97 -22.43
N SER A 135 -17.40 12.28 -23.20
CA SER A 135 -17.27 13.54 -23.90
C SER A 135 -18.55 13.65 -24.75
N GLY A 136 -19.47 14.53 -24.33
CA GLY A 136 -20.71 14.74 -25.04
C GLY A 136 -20.36 15.08 -26.49
N GLY A 137 -20.52 14.11 -27.37
CA GLY A 137 -20.47 14.35 -28.80
C GLY A 137 -21.58 15.32 -29.12
N THR A 138 -21.21 16.55 -29.34
CA THR A 138 -22.07 17.50 -30.04
C THR A 138 -22.24 16.97 -31.44
N ALA A 139 -23.41 16.42 -31.70
CA ALA A 139 -23.88 16.10 -33.03
C ALA A 139 -24.20 17.41 -33.79
#